data_c7a0a814af10f341b7d4f5349fe1d872
#
_entry.id   c7a0a814af10f341b7d4f5349fe1d872
#
_cell.length_a   1.000
_cell.length_b   1.000
_cell.length_c   1.000
_cell.angle_alpha   90.00
_cell.angle_beta   90.00
_cell.angle_gamma   90.00
#
_symmetry.space_group_name_H-M   'P 1'
#
loop_
_entity.id
_entity.type
_entity.pdbx_description
1 polymer ?
#
loop_
_entity_poly.entity_id
_entity_poly.type
_entity_poly.pdbx_seq_one_letter_code
_entity_poly.pdbx_strand_id
1 'polypeptide(L)'
;TLKAAYYAMIKLIDDQFGRLVQFLENTNQLENTVIIYSTDHGESLGDHGLIEKGCRFYEGLVHVPLVISWPGMVKEGLQSEALVELMDITPTLMEILRIPQPDYMQGMSLWPILTGKKSATSHKPMVRSEFFDALNQPFHTRATMLRDERYKLVVYHGIGLGELYDLELDPGEFNNFWDETGSSEIKNNMILKSFDASMMAVDLGPQCIGPM
;
A
#
# COMPACT_ATOMS: atom_id res chain seq x y z
N THR A 1 -21.76 19.36 -4.45
CA THR A 1 -21.72 17.89 -4.26
C THR A 1 -20.56 17.52 -3.37
N LEU A 2 -20.63 16.35 -2.69
CA LEU A 2 -19.55 15.84 -1.83
C LEU A 2 -18.20 15.76 -2.59
N LYS A 3 -18.20 15.17 -3.80
CA LYS A 3 -16.99 15.09 -4.67
C LYS A 3 -16.37 16.48 -4.93
N ALA A 4 -17.17 17.50 -5.20
CA ALA A 4 -16.64 18.85 -5.44
C ALA A 4 -15.96 19.44 -4.19
N ALA A 5 -16.57 19.25 -3.01
CA ALA A 5 -15.95 19.69 -1.74
C ALA A 5 -14.65 18.93 -1.46
N TYR A 6 -14.61 17.64 -1.71
CA TYR A 6 -13.40 16.83 -1.54
C TYR A 6 -12.27 17.29 -2.49
N TYR A 7 -12.57 17.52 -3.76
CA TYR A 7 -11.57 18.04 -4.72
C TYR A 7 -11.09 19.45 -4.35
N ALA A 8 -11.96 20.28 -3.77
CA ALA A 8 -11.53 21.60 -3.26
C ALA A 8 -10.55 21.45 -2.07
N MET A 9 -10.74 20.46 -1.19
CA MET A 9 -9.79 20.16 -0.12
C MET A 9 -8.46 19.65 -0.67
N ILE A 10 -8.48 18.77 -1.68
CA ILE A 10 -7.25 18.32 -2.36
C ILE A 10 -6.52 19.52 -2.96
N LYS A 11 -7.22 20.43 -3.64
CA LYS A 11 -6.63 21.64 -4.20
C LYS A 11 -6.00 22.51 -3.12
N LEU A 12 -6.64 22.66 -1.97
CA LEU A 12 -6.09 23.40 -0.83
C LEU A 12 -4.78 22.76 -0.32
N ILE A 13 -4.74 21.44 -0.21
CA ILE A 13 -3.52 20.71 0.19
C ILE A 13 -2.41 20.90 -0.84
N ASP A 14 -2.73 20.79 -2.13
CA ASP A 14 -1.80 21.00 -3.24
C ASP A 14 -1.17 22.41 -3.18
N ASP A 15 -1.98 23.45 -2.96
CA ASP A 15 -1.51 24.82 -2.80
C ASP A 15 -0.55 24.98 -1.59
N GLN A 16 -0.84 24.31 -0.48
CA GLN A 16 0.06 24.36 0.69
C GLN A 16 1.36 23.58 0.43
N PHE A 17 1.27 22.44 -0.25
CA PHE A 17 2.45 21.68 -0.66
C PHE A 17 3.35 22.51 -1.59
N GLY A 18 2.76 23.18 -2.59
CA GLY A 18 3.50 24.11 -3.46
C GLY A 18 4.23 25.20 -2.67
N ARG A 19 3.61 25.75 -1.62
CA ARG A 19 4.25 26.74 -0.74
C ARG A 19 5.45 26.18 0.03
N LEU A 20 5.37 24.93 0.47
CA LEU A 20 6.50 24.26 1.15
C LEU A 20 7.67 24.05 0.18
N VAL A 21 7.42 23.59 -1.03
CA VAL A 21 8.45 23.42 -2.07
C VAL A 21 9.11 24.76 -2.37
N GLN A 22 8.32 25.81 -2.60
CA GLN A 22 8.83 27.17 -2.87
C GLN A 22 9.66 27.70 -1.71
N PHE A 23 9.31 27.41 -0.46
CA PHE A 23 10.11 27.79 0.71
C PHE A 23 11.47 27.09 0.69
N LEU A 24 11.52 25.79 0.40
CA LEU A 24 12.77 25.03 0.29
C LEU A 24 13.68 25.56 -0.84
N GLU A 25 13.09 25.94 -1.98
CA GLU A 25 13.82 26.58 -3.09
C GLU A 25 14.41 27.92 -2.65
N ASN A 26 13.58 28.81 -2.10
CA ASN A 26 13.99 30.17 -1.69
C ASN A 26 15.05 30.16 -0.59
N THR A 27 15.14 29.09 0.20
CA THR A 27 16.11 28.94 1.28
C THR A 27 17.30 28.05 0.89
N ASN A 28 17.41 27.64 -0.39
CA ASN A 28 18.46 26.74 -0.91
C ASN A 28 18.57 25.42 -0.14
N GLN A 29 17.43 24.86 0.31
CA GLN A 29 17.37 23.61 1.04
C GLN A 29 16.83 22.45 0.18
N LEU A 30 16.23 22.71 -0.98
CA LEU A 30 15.55 21.71 -1.80
C LEU A 30 16.48 20.55 -2.19
N GLU A 31 17.69 20.85 -2.62
CA GLU A 31 18.68 19.83 -3.03
C GLU A 31 19.15 18.93 -1.88
N ASN A 32 18.98 19.38 -0.63
CA ASN A 32 19.34 18.59 0.57
C ASN A 32 18.11 18.10 1.32
N THR A 33 16.96 18.01 0.66
CA THR A 33 15.70 17.59 1.28
C THR A 33 15.06 16.46 0.49
N VAL A 34 14.77 15.35 1.14
CA VAL A 34 13.90 14.29 0.60
C VAL A 34 12.46 14.72 0.84
N ILE A 35 11.66 14.83 -0.20
CA ILE A 35 10.24 15.12 -0.12
C ILE A 35 9.48 13.84 -0.40
N ILE A 36 8.59 13.43 0.51
CA ILE A 36 7.70 12.28 0.35
C ILE A 36 6.26 12.76 0.49
N TYR A 37 5.47 12.54 -0.55
CA TYR A 37 4.03 12.80 -0.54
C TYR A 37 3.28 11.48 -0.59
N SER A 38 2.42 11.24 0.39
CA SER A 38 1.57 10.06 0.48
C SER A 38 0.38 10.33 1.38
N THR A 39 -0.50 9.33 1.55
CA THR A 39 -1.61 9.32 2.52
C THR A 39 -1.72 7.92 3.12
N ASP A 40 -2.38 7.81 4.27
CA ASP A 40 -2.60 6.54 4.98
C ASP A 40 -3.63 5.65 4.26
N HIS A 41 -4.68 6.23 3.67
CA HIS A 41 -5.72 5.56 2.90
C HIS A 41 -6.38 6.54 1.94
N GLY A 42 -7.16 6.00 1.00
CA GLY A 42 -8.00 6.76 0.09
C GLY A 42 -9.40 7.03 0.64
N GLU A 43 -10.35 7.24 -0.27
CA GLU A 43 -11.75 7.56 0.00
C GLU A 43 -12.63 6.92 -1.08
N SER A 44 -13.78 6.36 -0.69
CA SER A 44 -14.71 5.72 -1.64
C SER A 44 -15.37 6.70 -2.58
N LEU A 45 -15.70 7.91 -2.13
CA LEU A 45 -16.27 9.02 -2.93
C LEU A 45 -17.48 8.65 -3.82
N GLY A 46 -18.21 7.62 -3.44
CA GLY A 46 -19.36 7.12 -4.19
C GLY A 46 -19.06 5.90 -5.06
N ASP A 47 -17.82 5.43 -5.12
CA ASP A 47 -17.47 4.18 -5.77
C ASP A 47 -18.15 3.02 -5.02
N HIS A 48 -18.66 2.03 -5.75
CA HIS A 48 -19.53 0.97 -5.22
C HIS A 48 -20.75 1.46 -4.44
N GLY A 49 -21.19 2.73 -4.65
CA GLY A 49 -22.27 3.35 -3.87
C GLY A 49 -21.88 3.72 -2.44
N LEU A 50 -20.59 3.70 -2.12
CA LEU A 50 -20.05 3.92 -0.77
C LEU A 50 -19.46 5.32 -0.62
N ILE A 51 -19.47 5.80 0.62
CA ILE A 51 -18.75 7.00 1.07
C ILE A 51 -17.88 6.61 2.27
N GLU A 52 -16.85 7.42 2.55
CA GLU A 52 -15.87 7.15 3.60
C GLU A 52 -15.03 5.88 3.31
N LYS A 53 -14.46 5.30 4.32
CA LYS A 53 -13.50 4.18 4.20
C LYS A 53 -14.04 2.86 4.73
N GLY A 54 -14.31 2.75 6.02
CA GLY A 54 -14.75 1.51 6.65
C GLY A 54 -13.73 0.38 6.58
N CYS A 55 -14.24 -0.86 6.69
CA CYS A 55 -13.45 -2.08 6.52
C CYS A 55 -13.57 -2.57 5.07
N ARG A 56 -12.92 -1.89 4.14
CA ARG A 56 -12.93 -2.19 2.70
C ARG A 56 -11.52 -2.07 2.15
N PHE A 57 -11.26 -2.76 1.02
CA PHE A 57 -9.94 -2.80 0.39
C PHE A 57 -10.01 -2.52 -1.12
N TYR A 58 -11.02 -1.80 -1.58
CA TYR A 58 -11.11 -1.35 -2.98
C TYR A 58 -9.91 -0.49 -3.37
N GLU A 59 -9.53 -0.52 -4.64
CA GLU A 59 -8.38 0.26 -5.15
C GLU A 59 -8.49 1.74 -4.76
N GLY A 60 -9.68 2.33 -4.78
CA GLY A 60 -9.88 3.71 -4.33
C GLY A 60 -9.49 3.99 -2.87
N LEU A 61 -9.39 2.95 -2.04
CA LEU A 61 -9.02 3.06 -0.62
C LEU A 61 -7.58 2.65 -0.35
N VAL A 62 -7.04 1.64 -1.04
CA VAL A 62 -5.73 1.06 -0.72
C VAL A 62 -4.63 1.42 -1.70
N HIS A 63 -4.97 1.81 -2.93
CA HIS A 63 -4.02 2.26 -3.94
C HIS A 63 -3.76 3.77 -3.78
N VAL A 64 -3.02 4.13 -2.76
CA VAL A 64 -2.73 5.52 -2.39
C VAL A 64 -1.58 6.10 -3.20
N PRO A 65 -1.53 7.44 -3.39
CA PRO A 65 -0.39 8.08 -4.05
C PRO A 65 0.89 7.89 -3.23
N LEU A 66 2.01 7.68 -3.91
CA LEU A 66 3.34 7.74 -3.33
C LEU A 66 4.26 8.47 -4.31
N VAL A 67 4.71 9.65 -3.92
CA VAL A 67 5.68 10.44 -4.68
C VAL A 67 6.90 10.69 -3.82
N ILE A 68 8.08 10.38 -4.34
CA ILE A 68 9.36 10.60 -3.66
C ILE A 68 10.22 11.46 -4.58
N SER A 69 10.67 12.60 -4.06
CA SER A 69 11.49 13.57 -4.78
C SER A 69 12.73 13.91 -3.96
N TRP A 70 13.88 13.87 -4.62
CA TRP A 70 15.14 14.40 -4.11
C TRP A 70 16.01 14.81 -5.30
N PRO A 71 16.05 16.10 -5.64
CA PRO A 71 16.76 16.59 -6.82
C PRO A 71 18.21 16.10 -6.88
N GLY A 72 18.64 15.63 -8.04
CA GLY A 72 19.98 15.11 -8.28
C GLY A 72 20.30 13.74 -7.64
N MET A 73 19.46 13.20 -6.78
CA MET A 73 19.70 11.95 -6.07
C MET A 73 18.79 10.81 -6.53
N VAL A 74 17.54 11.11 -6.87
CA VAL A 74 16.60 10.15 -7.45
C VAL A 74 16.39 10.44 -8.93
N LYS A 75 16.01 9.41 -9.69
CA LYS A 75 15.80 9.51 -11.13
C LYS A 75 14.56 10.38 -11.42
N GLU A 76 14.74 11.47 -12.14
CA GLU A 76 13.65 12.36 -12.51
C GLU A 76 12.65 11.70 -13.47
N GLY A 77 11.37 12.02 -13.30
CA GLY A 77 10.29 11.54 -14.15
C GLY A 77 10.06 10.03 -14.11
N LEU A 78 10.63 9.33 -13.12
CA LEU A 78 10.43 7.90 -12.95
C LEU A 78 8.96 7.62 -12.55
N GLN A 79 8.30 6.77 -13.32
CA GLN A 79 7.03 6.15 -12.97
C GLN A 79 7.25 4.66 -12.73
N SER A 80 6.62 4.11 -11.69
CA SER A 80 6.77 2.72 -11.30
C SER A 80 5.40 2.07 -11.17
N GLU A 81 5.26 0.87 -11.74
CA GLU A 81 4.10 -0.01 -11.60
C GLU A 81 4.37 -1.14 -10.59
N ALA A 82 5.53 -1.12 -9.95
CA ALA A 82 5.89 -2.12 -8.96
C ALA A 82 4.95 -2.10 -7.75
N LEU A 83 4.58 -3.26 -7.26
CA LEU A 83 3.81 -3.40 -6.03
C LEU A 83 4.65 -2.95 -4.84
N VAL A 84 4.20 -1.91 -4.16
CA VAL A 84 4.86 -1.28 -3.00
C VAL A 84 3.88 -1.09 -1.86
N GLU A 85 4.39 -0.97 -0.64
CA GLU A 85 3.59 -0.75 0.56
C GLU A 85 4.10 0.48 1.32
N LEU A 86 3.24 1.14 2.09
CA LEU A 86 3.63 2.28 2.92
C LEU A 86 4.76 1.94 3.91
N MET A 87 4.82 0.68 4.35
CA MET A 87 5.91 0.21 5.21
C MET A 87 7.28 0.24 4.54
N ASP A 88 7.37 0.36 3.21
CA ASP A 88 8.61 0.45 2.45
C ASP A 88 9.27 1.84 2.54
N ILE A 89 8.54 2.84 3.00
CA ILE A 89 9.05 4.21 3.18
C ILE A 89 10.15 4.24 4.25
N THR A 90 9.92 3.61 5.39
CA THR A 90 10.89 3.64 6.51
C THR A 90 12.23 3.00 6.14
N PRO A 91 12.31 1.77 5.61
CA PRO A 91 13.59 1.19 5.18
C PRO A 91 14.23 1.97 4.04
N THR A 92 13.46 2.64 3.18
CA THR A 92 13.99 3.55 2.15
C THR A 92 14.73 4.72 2.80
N LEU A 93 14.13 5.37 3.79
CA LEU A 93 14.78 6.46 4.53
C LEU A 93 16.01 5.97 5.28
N MET A 94 15.95 4.78 5.90
CA MET A 94 17.11 4.20 6.59
C MET A 94 18.26 3.95 5.62
N GLU A 95 18.03 3.41 4.43
CA GLU A 95 19.06 3.22 3.41
C GLU A 95 19.67 4.55 2.96
N ILE A 96 18.83 5.57 2.69
CA ILE A 96 19.25 6.93 2.35
C ILE A 96 20.18 7.51 3.43
N LEU A 97 19.81 7.33 4.70
CA LEU A 97 20.55 7.84 5.85
C LEU A 97 21.72 6.92 6.29
N ARG A 98 21.92 5.78 5.62
CA ARG A 98 22.90 4.74 5.97
C ARG A 98 22.74 4.21 7.40
N ILE A 99 21.50 4.10 7.85
CA ILE A 99 21.13 3.50 9.14
C ILE A 99 20.85 2.02 8.88
N PRO A 100 21.44 1.08 9.64
CA PRO A 100 21.12 -0.34 9.49
C PRO A 100 19.63 -0.61 9.75
N GLN A 101 19.00 -1.38 8.85
CA GLN A 101 17.62 -1.81 9.02
C GLN A 101 17.57 -2.92 10.09
N PRO A 102 16.67 -2.80 11.10
CA PRO A 102 16.44 -3.87 12.07
C PRO A 102 15.83 -5.12 11.41
N ASP A 103 16.20 -6.30 11.91
CA ASP A 103 15.77 -7.59 11.35
C ASP A 103 14.25 -7.83 11.42
N TYR A 104 13.55 -7.18 12.37
CA TYR A 104 12.08 -7.29 12.51
C TYR A 104 11.31 -6.44 11.50
N MET A 105 11.97 -5.58 10.74
CA MET A 105 11.32 -4.68 9.79
C MET A 105 10.96 -5.43 8.51
N GLN A 106 9.70 -5.45 8.16
CA GLN A 106 9.16 -6.20 7.02
C GLN A 106 9.18 -5.42 5.70
N GLY A 107 9.26 -4.09 5.76
CA GLY A 107 9.35 -3.23 4.59
C GLY A 107 10.65 -3.43 3.81
N MET A 108 10.60 -3.20 2.51
CA MET A 108 11.75 -3.27 1.60
C MET A 108 12.07 -1.89 1.04
N SER A 109 13.35 -1.51 1.03
CA SER A 109 13.75 -0.21 0.51
C SER A 109 13.46 -0.02 -0.97
N LEU A 110 12.87 1.11 -1.31
CA LEU A 110 12.61 1.58 -2.68
C LEU A 110 13.85 2.25 -3.30
N TRP A 111 14.90 2.49 -2.54
CA TRP A 111 16.09 3.22 -2.99
C TRP A 111 16.72 2.66 -4.28
N PRO A 112 16.82 1.33 -4.49
CA PRO A 112 17.32 0.78 -5.74
C PRO A 112 16.45 1.11 -6.96
N ILE A 113 15.12 1.23 -6.81
CA ILE A 113 14.21 1.66 -7.89
C ILE A 113 14.39 3.15 -8.11
N LEU A 114 14.34 3.96 -7.06
CA LEU A 114 14.44 5.42 -7.13
C LEU A 114 15.73 5.89 -7.80
N THR A 115 16.84 5.16 -7.62
CA THR A 115 18.13 5.45 -8.26
C THR A 115 18.31 4.80 -9.63
N GLY A 116 17.32 4.04 -10.12
CA GLY A 116 17.40 3.33 -11.40
C GLY A 116 18.31 2.11 -11.40
N LYS A 117 18.74 1.62 -10.23
CA LYS A 117 19.55 0.40 -10.08
C LYS A 117 18.74 -0.89 -10.23
N LYS A 118 17.43 -0.82 -9.97
CA LYS A 118 16.45 -1.87 -10.23
C LYS A 118 15.37 -1.39 -11.21
N SER A 119 14.68 -2.34 -11.85
CA SER A 119 13.54 -2.05 -12.70
C SER A 119 12.44 -1.32 -11.91
N ALA A 120 11.76 -0.40 -12.55
CA ALA A 120 10.58 0.28 -12.01
C ALA A 120 9.31 -0.59 -12.05
N THR A 121 9.38 -1.79 -12.62
CA THR A 121 8.22 -2.69 -12.77
C THR A 121 8.21 -3.84 -11.78
N SER A 122 9.21 -3.97 -10.90
CA SER A 122 9.30 -5.11 -9.98
C SER A 122 9.92 -4.72 -8.65
N HIS A 123 9.19 -4.96 -7.57
CA HIS A 123 9.67 -4.78 -6.19
C HIS A 123 9.27 -5.96 -5.31
N LYS A 124 7.98 -6.16 -5.09
CA LYS A 124 7.40 -7.28 -4.34
C LYS A 124 6.51 -8.11 -5.24
N PRO A 125 6.39 -9.43 -5.02
CA PRO A 125 5.45 -10.27 -5.76
C PRO A 125 4.00 -10.04 -5.33
N MET A 126 3.78 -9.46 -4.15
CA MET A 126 2.47 -9.20 -3.59
C MET A 126 2.54 -8.10 -2.53
N VAL A 127 1.41 -7.46 -2.26
CA VAL A 127 1.21 -6.47 -1.20
C VAL A 127 0.02 -6.85 -0.33
N ARG A 128 0.02 -6.36 0.92
CA ARG A 128 -1.00 -6.70 1.92
C ARG A 128 -1.53 -5.45 2.60
N SER A 129 -2.76 -5.55 3.06
CA SER A 129 -3.37 -4.61 3.98
C SER A 129 -4.26 -5.36 4.98
N GLU A 130 -4.35 -4.84 6.19
CA GLU A 130 -5.07 -5.50 7.27
C GLU A 130 -5.98 -4.52 7.99
N PHE A 131 -7.14 -5.03 8.43
CA PHE A 131 -8.06 -4.30 9.28
C PHE A 131 -8.41 -5.16 10.50
N PHE A 132 -8.04 -4.69 11.68
CA PHE A 132 -8.31 -5.37 12.94
C PHE A 132 -9.10 -4.47 13.87
N ASP A 133 -10.44 -4.55 13.78
CA ASP A 133 -11.38 -3.93 14.72
C ASP A 133 -11.08 -2.43 15.03
N ALA A 134 -10.56 -1.71 14.02
CA ALA A 134 -10.12 -0.33 14.17
C ALA A 134 -11.27 0.68 14.28
N LEU A 135 -12.50 0.26 13.96
CA LEU A 135 -13.71 1.02 14.11
C LEU A 135 -14.60 0.28 15.09
N ASN A 136 -15.30 1.01 15.96
CA ASN A 136 -16.24 0.42 16.92
C ASN A 136 -17.46 -0.18 16.18
N GLN A 137 -17.21 -1.29 15.48
CA GLN A 137 -18.21 -2.05 14.75
C GLN A 137 -18.75 -3.17 15.64
N PRO A 138 -20.06 -3.48 15.58
CA PRO A 138 -20.68 -4.45 16.48
C PRO A 138 -20.17 -5.89 16.34
N PHE A 139 -19.37 -6.19 15.31
CA PHE A 139 -18.94 -7.56 14.98
C PHE A 139 -17.43 -7.80 15.09
N HIS A 140 -16.67 -6.89 15.68
CA HIS A 140 -15.21 -7.04 15.81
C HIS A 140 -14.55 -7.50 14.50
N THR A 141 -14.83 -6.79 13.42
CA THR A 141 -14.40 -7.21 12.07
C THR A 141 -12.89 -7.27 11.97
N ARG A 142 -12.40 -8.41 11.50
CA ARG A 142 -11.01 -8.62 11.13
C ARG A 142 -10.95 -9.05 9.68
N ALA A 143 -10.16 -8.36 8.90
CA ALA A 143 -10.02 -8.69 7.49
C ALA A 143 -8.58 -8.50 7.02
N THR A 144 -8.18 -9.31 6.07
CA THR A 144 -6.89 -9.20 5.40
C THR A 144 -7.11 -9.12 3.90
N MET A 145 -6.36 -8.26 3.25
CA MET A 145 -6.27 -8.17 1.79
C MET A 145 -4.88 -8.61 1.35
N LEU A 146 -4.82 -9.40 0.30
CA LEU A 146 -3.61 -9.69 -0.45
C LEU A 146 -3.85 -9.38 -1.93
N ARG A 147 -2.92 -8.68 -2.55
CA ARG A 147 -2.91 -8.40 -3.99
C ARG A 147 -1.58 -8.85 -4.58
N ASP A 148 -1.63 -9.63 -5.66
CA ASP A 148 -0.51 -9.80 -6.60
C ASP A 148 -0.70 -8.92 -7.86
N GLU A 149 0.07 -9.15 -8.90
CA GLU A 149 -0.02 -8.33 -10.12
C GLU A 149 -1.41 -8.35 -10.75
N ARG A 150 -2.16 -9.46 -10.64
CA ARG A 150 -3.45 -9.66 -11.30
C ARG A 150 -4.62 -9.79 -10.36
N TYR A 151 -4.48 -10.56 -9.27
CA TYR A 151 -5.60 -10.90 -8.41
C TYR A 151 -5.55 -10.17 -7.09
N LYS A 152 -6.73 -9.81 -6.59
CA LYS A 152 -6.93 -9.30 -5.23
C LYS A 152 -7.87 -10.23 -4.47
N LEU A 153 -7.41 -10.67 -3.30
CA LEU A 153 -8.16 -11.46 -2.34
C LEU A 153 -8.44 -10.62 -1.10
N VAL A 154 -9.67 -10.65 -0.61
CA VAL A 154 -10.02 -10.18 0.74
C VAL A 154 -10.66 -11.32 1.52
N VAL A 155 -10.23 -11.52 2.76
CA VAL A 155 -10.82 -12.51 3.67
C VAL A 155 -11.35 -11.79 4.90
N TYR A 156 -12.64 -11.95 5.17
CA TYR A 156 -13.28 -11.50 6.41
C TYR A 156 -13.25 -12.65 7.41
N HIS A 157 -12.36 -12.57 8.39
CA HIS A 157 -12.05 -13.69 9.28
C HIS A 157 -13.19 -14.04 10.23
N GLY A 158 -13.45 -15.34 10.36
CA GLY A 158 -14.43 -15.89 11.30
C GLY A 158 -15.88 -15.89 10.84
N ILE A 159 -16.19 -15.30 9.66
CA ILE A 159 -17.57 -15.19 9.17
C ILE A 159 -17.81 -15.87 7.81
N GLY A 160 -16.77 -16.48 7.22
CA GLY A 160 -16.89 -17.23 5.97
C GLY A 160 -17.12 -16.37 4.72
N LEU A 161 -16.91 -15.07 4.80
CA LEU A 161 -17.05 -14.15 3.68
C LEU A 161 -15.68 -13.76 3.11
N GLY A 162 -15.66 -13.47 1.82
CA GLY A 162 -14.47 -12.97 1.14
C GLY A 162 -14.79 -12.27 -0.16
N GLU A 163 -13.75 -11.69 -0.74
CA GLU A 163 -13.81 -11.07 -2.05
C GLU A 163 -12.62 -11.57 -2.88
N LEU A 164 -12.86 -11.79 -4.16
CA LEU A 164 -11.83 -12.17 -5.11
C LEU A 164 -12.07 -11.43 -6.42
N TYR A 165 -11.06 -10.69 -6.89
CA TYR A 165 -11.14 -9.88 -8.09
C TYR A 165 -9.99 -10.19 -9.04
N ASP A 166 -10.27 -10.17 -10.35
CA ASP A 166 -9.29 -10.17 -11.42
C ASP A 166 -9.09 -8.73 -11.89
N LEU A 167 -8.05 -8.07 -11.39
CA LEU A 167 -7.82 -6.65 -11.66
C LEU A 167 -7.38 -6.35 -13.11
N GLU A 168 -6.99 -7.37 -13.87
CA GLU A 168 -6.71 -7.23 -15.30
C GLU A 168 -8.01 -7.14 -16.11
N LEU A 169 -9.02 -7.93 -15.77
CA LEU A 169 -10.32 -7.97 -16.46
C LEU A 169 -11.34 -7.02 -15.85
N ASP A 170 -11.24 -6.77 -14.56
CA ASP A 170 -12.16 -5.94 -13.77
C ASP A 170 -11.39 -5.00 -12.83
N PRO A 171 -10.69 -4.00 -13.36
CA PRO A 171 -9.93 -3.05 -12.53
C PRO A 171 -10.83 -2.19 -11.63
N GLY A 172 -12.14 -2.19 -11.85
CA GLY A 172 -13.14 -1.50 -11.03
C GLY A 172 -13.70 -2.34 -9.90
N GLU A 173 -13.35 -3.62 -9.80
CA GLU A 173 -13.74 -4.53 -8.70
C GLU A 173 -15.27 -4.68 -8.55
N PHE A 174 -16.01 -4.71 -9.67
CA PHE A 174 -17.47 -4.87 -9.68
C PHE A 174 -17.91 -6.33 -9.64
N ASN A 175 -17.05 -7.28 -10.05
CA ASN A 175 -17.38 -8.69 -10.19
C ASN A 175 -16.61 -9.51 -9.15
N ASN A 176 -17.20 -9.68 -7.97
CA ASN A 176 -16.66 -10.55 -6.94
C ASN A 176 -16.93 -12.02 -7.29
N PHE A 177 -15.89 -12.78 -7.63
CA PHE A 177 -16.02 -14.19 -8.00
C PHE A 177 -15.58 -15.17 -6.88
N TRP A 178 -15.59 -14.72 -5.62
CA TRP A 178 -15.27 -15.53 -4.44
C TRP A 178 -16.04 -16.85 -4.36
N ASP A 179 -17.33 -16.84 -4.68
CA ASP A 179 -18.23 -18.01 -4.58
C ASP A 179 -18.45 -18.72 -5.92
N GLU A 180 -17.80 -18.29 -7.00
CA GLU A 180 -17.92 -18.95 -8.29
C GLU A 180 -17.19 -20.28 -8.33
N THR A 181 -17.83 -21.31 -8.89
CA THR A 181 -17.27 -22.68 -8.95
C THR A 181 -15.98 -22.77 -9.75
N GLY A 182 -15.80 -21.90 -10.77
CA GLY A 182 -14.58 -21.84 -11.60
C GLY A 182 -13.38 -21.16 -10.93
N SER A 183 -13.58 -20.46 -9.82
CA SER A 183 -12.54 -19.67 -9.13
C SER A 183 -11.75 -20.47 -8.09
N SER A 184 -12.15 -21.70 -7.79
CA SER A 184 -11.64 -22.46 -6.63
C SER A 184 -10.12 -22.60 -6.61
N GLU A 185 -9.48 -22.84 -7.74
CA GLU A 185 -8.03 -22.98 -7.84
C GLU A 185 -7.33 -21.64 -7.54
N ILE A 186 -7.78 -20.56 -8.17
CA ILE A 186 -7.24 -19.19 -7.94
C ILE A 186 -7.45 -18.79 -6.49
N LYS A 187 -8.67 -18.97 -5.96
CA LYS A 187 -9.00 -18.69 -4.57
C LYS A 187 -8.09 -19.41 -3.60
N ASN A 188 -7.93 -20.74 -3.75
CA ASN A 188 -7.09 -21.55 -2.86
C ASN A 188 -5.62 -21.11 -2.92
N ASN A 189 -5.10 -20.81 -4.11
CA ASN A 189 -3.75 -20.31 -4.27
C ASN A 189 -3.58 -18.95 -3.56
N MET A 190 -4.49 -18.01 -3.75
CA MET A 190 -4.43 -16.70 -3.11
C MET A 190 -4.59 -16.80 -1.59
N ILE A 191 -5.45 -17.70 -1.08
CA ILE A 191 -5.58 -17.97 0.36
C ILE A 191 -4.27 -18.52 0.92
N LEU A 192 -3.63 -19.46 0.25
CA LEU A 192 -2.34 -20.01 0.68
C LEU A 192 -1.27 -18.93 0.73
N LYS A 193 -1.14 -18.13 -0.34
CA LYS A 193 -0.23 -16.97 -0.36
C LYS A 193 -0.50 -16.00 0.80
N SER A 194 -1.78 -15.72 1.10
CA SER A 194 -2.18 -14.83 2.19
C SER A 194 -1.83 -15.42 3.56
N PHE A 195 -2.02 -16.71 3.73
CA PHE A 195 -1.65 -17.42 4.96
C PHE A 195 -0.13 -17.41 5.17
N ASP A 196 0.64 -17.79 4.16
CA ASP A 196 2.10 -17.77 4.20
C ASP A 196 2.64 -16.37 4.51
N ALA A 197 2.12 -15.34 3.83
CA ALA A 197 2.50 -13.96 4.08
C ALA A 197 2.16 -13.51 5.51
N SER A 198 1.05 -13.98 6.08
CA SER A 198 0.67 -13.69 7.47
C SER A 198 1.63 -14.35 8.45
N MET A 199 2.04 -15.59 8.18
CA MET A 199 3.00 -16.32 9.03
C MET A 199 4.39 -15.67 8.99
N MET A 200 4.82 -15.21 7.80
CA MET A 200 6.12 -14.53 7.66
C MET A 200 6.13 -13.12 8.26
N ALA A 201 4.94 -12.51 8.48
CA ALA A 201 4.81 -11.21 9.12
C ALA A 201 4.83 -11.28 10.65
N VAL A 202 4.78 -12.47 11.24
CA VAL A 202 4.83 -12.63 12.70
C VAL A 202 6.25 -12.34 13.19
N ASP A 203 6.39 -11.35 14.07
CA ASP A 203 7.65 -11.13 14.79
C ASP A 203 7.84 -12.24 15.85
N LEU A 204 8.79 -13.09 15.60
CA LEU A 204 9.14 -14.17 16.52
C LEU A 204 10.06 -13.71 17.67
N GLY A 205 10.35 -12.41 17.76
CA GLY A 205 11.33 -11.88 18.71
C GLY A 205 12.77 -12.32 18.38
N PRO A 206 13.70 -12.20 19.32
CA PRO A 206 15.07 -12.64 19.11
C PRO A 206 15.12 -14.15 18.76
N GLN A 207 15.91 -14.47 17.75
CA GLN A 207 16.07 -15.86 17.32
C GLN A 207 16.46 -16.76 18.49
N CYS A 208 15.62 -17.73 18.83
CA CYS A 208 15.95 -18.76 19.79
C CYS A 208 17.04 -19.67 19.20
N ILE A 209 18.30 -19.42 19.56
CA ILE A 209 19.43 -20.28 19.22
C ILE A 209 19.53 -21.33 20.33
N GLY A 210 18.59 -22.30 20.34
CA GLY A 210 18.71 -23.48 21.18
C GLY A 210 19.34 -24.61 20.39
N PRO A 211 20.25 -25.39 20.96
CA PRO A 211 20.66 -26.64 20.33
C PRO A 211 19.44 -27.59 20.30
N MET A 212 19.15 -28.18 19.13
CA MET A 212 18.25 -29.30 19.01
C MET A 212 18.87 -30.52 19.65
#